data_6b25dade7a228a6f414565a1bec09bdb
#
_entry.id   6b25dade7a228a6f414565a1bec09bdb
#
_cell.length_a   1.000
_cell.length_b   1.000
_cell.length_c   1.000
_cell.angle_alpha   90.00
_cell.angle_beta   90.00
_cell.angle_gamma   90.00
#
_symmetry.space_group_name_H-M   'P 1'
#
loop_
_entity.id
_entity.type
_entity.pdbx_description
1 polymer ?
#
loop_
_entity_poly.entity_id
_entity_poly.type
_entity_poly.pdbx_seq_one_letter_code
_entity_poly.pdbx_strand_id
1 'polypeptide(L)'
;VKLLSVNVSLPKQVPYNGKVITTGIFKEPVNGRVTVNRLNVEGDGQADRKVHGGLDMAVYAYPFEHCQFWEETLGRSFPFGQFGENLTVEGLTEERARIGDLFRVGGALLQVTQPRIPCYKLALRMNEGADFPQRFQDSGRLGFYLRVIEEGEIGAGDAIEPVDTDGRSVTIAELIHIYLHETHDPDSLRRVLASRDLGDAWRIYLEKMLEKAEPTPNPSG
;
A
#
# COMPACT_ATOMS: atom_id res chain seq x y z
N VAL A 1 15.71 -0.84 -9.97
CA VAL A 1 14.54 -0.28 -9.30
C VAL A 1 14.93 1.08 -8.74
N LYS A 2 14.06 2.08 -8.87
CA LYS A 2 14.41 3.47 -8.57
C LYS A 2 13.28 4.18 -7.83
N LEU A 3 13.62 5.04 -6.87
CA LEU A 3 12.71 6.00 -6.24
C LEU A 3 12.62 7.26 -7.12
N LEU A 4 11.47 7.50 -7.72
CA LEU A 4 11.25 8.65 -8.60
C LEU A 4 10.86 9.91 -7.80
N SER A 5 10.06 9.75 -6.74
CA SER A 5 9.60 10.85 -5.91
C SER A 5 9.29 10.40 -4.50
N VAL A 6 9.55 11.29 -3.53
CA VAL A 6 9.03 11.20 -2.17
C VAL A 6 7.93 12.24 -2.01
N ASN A 7 6.76 11.83 -1.51
CA ASN A 7 5.58 12.69 -1.46
C ASN A 7 5.01 12.70 -0.03
N VAL A 8 4.65 13.88 0.46
CA VAL A 8 4.15 14.07 1.82
C VAL A 8 2.95 15.02 1.86
N SER A 9 2.14 14.93 2.89
CA SER A 9 1.08 15.89 3.19
C SER A 9 0.72 15.86 4.67
N LEU A 10 0.72 16.97 5.34
CA LEU A 10 0.04 17.08 6.62
C LEU A 10 -1.49 16.97 6.40
N PRO A 11 -2.24 16.38 7.35
CA PRO A 11 -3.69 16.31 7.28
C PRO A 11 -4.31 17.71 7.15
N LYS A 12 -5.17 17.88 6.16
CA LYS A 12 -5.91 19.11 5.94
C LYS A 12 -7.42 18.85 5.88
N GLN A 13 -8.20 19.87 6.23
CA GLN A 13 -9.64 19.84 6.12
C GLN A 13 -10.07 20.14 4.68
N VAL A 14 -10.96 19.31 4.15
CA VAL A 14 -11.51 19.46 2.80
C VAL A 14 -13.03 19.23 2.80
N PRO A 15 -13.80 19.93 1.99
CA PRO A 15 -15.23 19.67 1.84
C PRO A 15 -15.44 18.36 1.07
N TYR A 16 -16.39 17.54 1.54
CA TYR A 16 -16.81 16.31 0.88
C TYR A 16 -18.28 16.00 1.22
N ASN A 17 -19.14 15.95 0.18
CA ASN A 17 -20.58 15.64 0.33
C ASN A 17 -21.28 16.43 1.45
N GLY A 18 -21.07 17.75 1.48
CA GLY A 18 -21.69 18.64 2.46
C GLY A 18 -21.11 18.57 3.89
N LYS A 19 -20.03 17.80 4.08
CA LYS A 19 -19.28 17.69 5.35
C LYS A 19 -17.84 18.14 5.15
N VAL A 20 -17.18 18.46 6.27
CA VAL A 20 -15.72 18.67 6.27
C VAL A 20 -15.06 17.41 6.79
N ILE A 21 -14.11 16.88 6.02
CA ILE A 21 -13.31 15.71 6.42
C ILE A 21 -11.83 16.11 6.56
N THR A 22 -11.10 15.42 7.43
CA THR A 22 -9.66 15.58 7.57
C THR A 22 -8.94 14.46 6.83
N THR A 23 -7.96 14.80 5.98
CA THR A 23 -7.24 13.82 5.17
C THR A 23 -5.83 14.27 4.83
N GLY A 24 -4.87 13.32 4.80
CA GLY A 24 -3.50 13.49 4.31
C GLY A 24 -3.28 12.90 2.90
N ILE A 25 -4.36 12.63 2.12
CA ILE A 25 -4.23 12.00 0.81
C ILE A 25 -3.66 12.95 -0.27
N PHE A 26 -3.69 14.26 -0.03
CA PHE A 26 -3.23 15.27 -0.99
C PHE A 26 -1.71 15.45 -0.91
N LYS A 27 -0.99 14.36 -1.13
CA LYS A 27 0.47 14.37 -1.08
C LYS A 27 1.06 15.12 -2.28
N GLU A 28 2.20 15.75 -2.03
CA GLU A 28 2.95 16.55 -3.00
C GLU A 28 4.44 16.17 -2.91
N PRO A 29 5.17 16.19 -4.05
CA PRO A 29 6.59 15.91 -4.07
C PRO A 29 7.38 16.85 -3.16
N VAL A 30 8.38 16.33 -2.45
CA VAL A 30 9.34 17.11 -1.70
C VAL A 30 10.64 17.28 -2.47
N ASN A 31 11.29 18.42 -2.29
CA ASN A 31 12.63 18.67 -2.81
C ASN A 31 13.68 18.23 -1.77
N GLY A 32 14.72 17.55 -2.24
CA GLY A 32 15.82 17.11 -1.39
C GLY A 32 15.54 15.79 -0.68
N ARG A 33 16.21 15.59 0.44
CA ARG A 33 16.10 14.37 1.25
C ARG A 33 15.21 14.61 2.45
N VAL A 34 14.49 13.58 2.88
CA VAL A 34 13.65 13.59 4.08
C VAL A 34 13.89 12.35 4.92
N THR A 35 13.67 12.46 6.21
CA THR A 35 13.80 11.35 7.14
C THR A 35 12.57 10.44 7.04
N VAL A 36 12.82 9.13 6.95
CA VAL A 36 11.80 8.10 7.16
C VAL A 36 11.92 7.62 8.60
N ASN A 37 10.87 7.84 9.38
CA ASN A 37 10.75 7.40 10.75
C ASN A 37 9.92 6.14 10.86
N ARG A 38 9.92 5.47 11.99
CA ARG A 38 9.18 4.21 12.20
C ARG A 38 7.69 4.27 11.85
N LEU A 39 7.06 5.43 11.92
CA LEU A 39 5.62 5.59 11.73
C LEU A 39 5.23 6.33 10.46
N ASN A 40 6.15 7.09 9.85
CA ASN A 40 5.86 7.89 8.67
C ASN A 40 7.14 8.47 8.03
N VAL A 41 6.94 9.17 6.92
CA VAL A 41 7.93 10.06 6.31
C VAL A 41 7.82 11.45 6.94
N GLU A 42 8.94 12.12 7.21
CA GLU A 42 8.97 13.49 7.73
C GLU A 42 8.18 14.44 6.82
N GLY A 43 7.37 15.32 7.42
CA GLY A 43 6.44 16.19 6.70
C GLY A 43 5.13 15.53 6.29
N ASP A 44 5.00 14.21 6.50
CA ASP A 44 3.75 13.49 6.29
C ASP A 44 2.94 13.35 7.57
N GLY A 45 1.63 13.18 7.43
CA GLY A 45 0.73 12.94 8.55
C GLY A 45 -0.43 12.03 8.20
N GLN A 46 -0.75 11.13 9.12
CA GLN A 46 -1.88 10.22 9.01
C GLN A 46 -3.09 10.81 9.75
N ALA A 47 -4.16 11.12 9.01
CA ALA A 47 -5.37 11.72 9.59
C ALA A 47 -6.18 10.74 10.46
N ASP A 48 -6.05 9.45 10.20
CA ASP A 48 -6.77 8.38 10.92
C ASP A 48 -5.82 7.21 11.18
N ARG A 49 -5.18 7.25 12.35
CA ARG A 49 -4.22 6.22 12.76
C ARG A 49 -4.85 4.87 13.11
N LYS A 50 -6.17 4.81 13.31
CA LYS A 50 -6.85 3.55 13.66
C LYS A 50 -7.12 2.69 12.43
N VAL A 51 -7.32 3.33 11.27
CA VAL A 51 -7.71 2.64 10.03
C VAL A 51 -6.61 2.71 8.96
N HIS A 52 -5.82 3.79 8.94
CA HIS A 52 -4.83 4.07 7.89
C HIS A 52 -3.45 4.39 8.47
N GLY A 53 -3.05 3.72 9.54
CA GLY A 53 -1.79 3.98 10.21
C GLY A 53 -1.25 2.76 10.94
N GLY A 54 -0.15 2.98 11.66
CA GLY A 54 0.57 1.95 12.38
C GLY A 54 1.88 1.57 11.69
N LEU A 55 2.65 0.70 12.35
CA LEU A 55 3.97 0.31 11.88
C LEU A 55 3.95 -0.33 10.49
N ASP A 56 2.93 -1.14 10.20
CA ASP A 56 2.80 -1.89 8.95
C ASP A 56 2.38 -1.03 7.74
N MET A 57 1.91 0.19 8.00
CA MET A 57 1.45 1.14 6.98
C MET A 57 2.21 2.48 7.10
N ALA A 58 3.47 2.44 7.53
CA ALA A 58 4.27 3.63 7.72
C ALA A 58 4.55 4.38 6.41
N VAL A 59 4.78 3.65 5.33
CA VAL A 59 5.11 4.19 4.02
C VAL A 59 4.29 3.48 2.94
N TYR A 60 3.62 4.25 2.09
CA TYR A 60 2.89 3.72 0.94
C TYR A 60 3.70 3.92 -0.35
N ALA A 61 4.01 2.83 -1.03
CA ALA A 61 4.68 2.81 -2.33
C ALA A 61 3.68 2.54 -3.46
N TYR A 62 3.82 3.29 -4.56
CA TYR A 62 3.00 3.13 -5.76
C TYR A 62 3.88 3.08 -7.01
N PRO A 63 3.76 2.02 -7.83
CA PRO A 63 4.51 1.88 -9.07
C PRO A 63 4.18 2.97 -10.10
N PHE A 64 5.19 3.56 -10.71
CA PHE A 64 5.03 4.57 -11.75
C PHE A 64 4.35 4.00 -13.00
N GLU A 65 4.57 2.73 -13.29
CA GLU A 65 3.90 1.99 -14.36
C GLU A 65 2.37 2.04 -14.22
N HIS A 66 1.87 2.10 -13.01
CA HIS A 66 0.43 2.24 -12.74
C HIS A 66 -0.05 3.69 -12.90
N CYS A 67 0.81 4.67 -12.62
CA CYS A 67 0.49 6.08 -12.94
C CYS A 67 0.25 6.22 -14.44
N GLN A 68 1.14 5.67 -15.27
CA GLN A 68 1.01 5.69 -16.74
C GLN A 68 -0.28 4.99 -17.21
N PHE A 69 -0.60 3.82 -16.65
CA PHE A 69 -1.86 3.13 -16.96
C PHE A 69 -3.09 4.00 -16.66
N TRP A 70 -3.11 4.69 -15.53
CA TRP A 70 -4.23 5.57 -15.17
C TRP A 70 -4.26 6.86 -15.98
N GLU A 71 -3.12 7.40 -16.37
CA GLU A 71 -3.04 8.55 -17.29
C GLU A 71 -3.66 8.22 -18.66
N GLU A 72 -3.32 7.07 -19.21
CA GLU A 72 -3.92 6.56 -20.45
C GLU A 72 -5.43 6.30 -20.30
N THR A 73 -5.83 5.63 -19.20
CA THR A 73 -7.22 5.26 -18.94
C THR A 73 -8.13 6.48 -18.74
N LEU A 74 -7.64 7.52 -18.07
CA LEU A 74 -8.41 8.71 -17.73
C LEU A 74 -8.15 9.90 -18.67
N GLY A 75 -7.23 9.75 -19.64
CA GLY A 75 -6.92 10.76 -20.66
C GLY A 75 -6.31 12.05 -20.10
N ARG A 76 -5.57 11.97 -18.99
CA ARG A 76 -4.94 13.13 -18.34
C ARG A 76 -3.71 12.75 -17.55
N SER A 77 -2.75 13.65 -17.44
CA SER A 77 -1.51 13.45 -16.66
C SER A 77 -1.73 13.71 -15.17
N PHE A 78 -0.91 13.06 -14.35
CA PHE A 78 -0.94 13.17 -12.91
C PHE A 78 0.43 13.55 -12.33
N PRO A 79 0.48 14.47 -11.35
CA PRO A 79 1.70 14.68 -10.58
C PRO A 79 1.99 13.47 -9.69
N PHE A 80 3.24 13.29 -9.28
CA PHE A 80 3.59 12.34 -8.22
C PHE A 80 2.82 12.67 -6.94
N GLY A 81 2.49 11.66 -6.12
CA GLY A 81 1.63 11.81 -4.94
C GLY A 81 0.13 11.83 -5.24
N GLN A 82 -0.27 11.67 -6.51
CA GLN A 82 -1.67 11.74 -6.92
C GLN A 82 -2.52 10.61 -6.34
N PHE A 83 -1.97 9.43 -6.18
CA PHE A 83 -2.66 8.26 -5.61
C PHE A 83 -2.57 8.22 -4.09
N GLY A 84 -1.97 9.27 -3.46
CA GLY A 84 -1.77 9.36 -2.02
C GLY A 84 -0.55 8.59 -1.53
N GLU A 85 0.35 8.21 -2.44
CA GLU A 85 1.58 7.49 -2.16
C GLU A 85 2.66 8.39 -1.55
N ASN A 86 3.46 7.81 -0.64
CA ASN A 86 4.67 8.43 -0.13
C ASN A 86 5.84 8.25 -1.09
N LEU A 87 5.95 7.08 -1.71
CA LEU A 87 7.01 6.75 -2.65
C LEU A 87 6.41 6.44 -4.01
N THR A 88 6.78 7.20 -5.04
CA THR A 88 6.55 6.80 -6.43
C THR A 88 7.78 6.03 -6.89
N VAL A 89 7.62 4.75 -7.20
CA VAL A 89 8.73 3.82 -7.50
C VAL A 89 8.66 3.31 -8.94
N GLU A 90 9.81 3.06 -9.56
CA GLU A 90 9.91 2.50 -10.91
C GLU A 90 10.56 1.11 -10.85
N GLY A 91 9.95 0.15 -11.53
CA GLY A 91 10.46 -1.23 -11.65
C GLY A 91 10.17 -2.15 -10.46
N LEU A 92 9.35 -1.71 -9.48
CA LEU A 92 8.90 -2.53 -8.37
C LEU A 92 7.37 -2.56 -8.33
N THR A 93 6.79 -3.51 -9.06
CA THR A 93 5.34 -3.73 -9.13
C THR A 93 4.89 -4.81 -8.14
N GLU A 94 3.59 -5.03 -8.02
CA GLU A 94 2.99 -6.02 -7.14
C GLU A 94 3.41 -7.46 -7.47
N GLU A 95 3.73 -7.74 -8.74
CA GLU A 95 4.24 -9.05 -9.19
C GLU A 95 5.68 -9.31 -8.71
N ARG A 96 6.43 -8.26 -8.41
CA ARG A 96 7.84 -8.33 -8.01
C ARG A 96 8.06 -8.17 -6.52
N ALA A 97 7.16 -7.46 -5.84
CA ALA A 97 7.22 -7.27 -4.39
C ALA A 97 6.55 -8.44 -3.67
N ARG A 98 7.25 -9.08 -2.71
CA ARG A 98 6.75 -10.16 -1.87
C ARG A 98 6.58 -9.68 -0.43
N ILE A 99 5.61 -10.24 0.27
CA ILE A 99 5.48 -9.99 1.72
C ILE A 99 6.77 -10.39 2.42
N GLY A 100 7.34 -9.48 3.20
CA GLY A 100 8.59 -9.70 3.93
C GLY A 100 9.86 -9.26 3.20
N ASP A 101 9.79 -8.98 1.88
CA ASP A 101 10.96 -8.46 1.15
C ASP A 101 11.52 -7.20 1.81
N LEU A 102 12.83 -7.15 1.94
CA LEU A 102 13.59 -6.04 2.51
C LEU A 102 14.32 -5.27 1.41
N PHE A 103 14.12 -3.96 1.40
CA PHE A 103 14.75 -3.05 0.46
C PHE A 103 15.52 -1.94 1.19
N ARG A 104 16.76 -1.72 0.79
CA ARG A 104 17.52 -0.51 1.13
C ARG A 104 17.15 0.61 0.17
N VAL A 105 16.73 1.74 0.73
CA VAL A 105 16.40 2.95 -0.03
C VAL A 105 17.13 4.11 0.65
N GLY A 106 18.16 4.64 0.00
CA GLY A 106 19.03 5.61 0.67
C GLY A 106 19.56 5.09 2.00
N GLY A 107 19.30 5.81 3.11
CA GLY A 107 19.68 5.40 4.46
C GLY A 107 18.68 4.46 5.15
N ALA A 108 17.44 4.35 4.63
CA ALA A 108 16.38 3.56 5.28
C ALA A 108 16.38 2.09 4.85
N LEU A 109 15.92 1.19 5.74
CA LEU A 109 15.59 -0.21 5.43
C LEU A 109 14.09 -0.40 5.58
N LEU A 110 13.44 -0.78 4.50
CA LEU A 110 11.99 -0.90 4.40
C LEU A 110 11.59 -2.34 4.10
N GLN A 111 10.47 -2.80 4.70
CA GLN A 111 9.94 -4.15 4.52
C GLN A 111 8.53 -4.13 3.97
N VAL A 112 8.27 -4.91 2.92
CA VAL A 112 6.93 -5.07 2.32
C VAL A 112 6.01 -5.81 3.30
N THR A 113 4.81 -5.26 3.54
CA THR A 113 3.88 -5.81 4.54
C THR A 113 2.53 -6.23 3.96
N GLN A 114 1.93 -5.41 3.10
CA GLN A 114 0.56 -5.63 2.64
C GLN A 114 0.20 -4.76 1.43
N PRO A 115 -0.79 -5.14 0.60
CA PRO A 115 -1.34 -4.23 -0.41
C PRO A 115 -2.19 -3.12 0.24
N ARG A 116 -2.34 -2.02 -0.48
CA ARG A 116 -3.26 -0.96 -0.08
C ARG A 116 -4.69 -1.29 -0.52
N ILE A 117 -5.67 -1.08 0.36
CA ILE A 117 -7.08 -1.09 -0.01
C ILE A 117 -7.56 0.36 -0.21
N PRO A 118 -8.12 0.69 -1.38
CA PRO A 118 -8.59 2.05 -1.66
C PRO A 118 -9.80 2.41 -0.81
N CYS A 119 -9.95 3.69 -0.49
CA CYS A 119 -11.14 4.22 0.17
C CYS A 119 -11.71 5.41 -0.62
N TYR A 120 -12.88 5.89 -0.24
CA TYR A 120 -13.56 7.02 -0.90
C TYR A 120 -12.71 8.28 -1.06
N LYS A 121 -11.71 8.49 -0.19
CA LYS A 121 -10.78 9.63 -0.29
C LYS A 121 -9.94 9.59 -1.57
N LEU A 122 -9.73 8.40 -2.15
CA LEU A 122 -9.05 8.26 -3.44
C LEU A 122 -9.89 8.88 -4.57
N ALA A 123 -11.20 8.62 -4.62
CA ALA A 123 -12.09 9.25 -5.60
C ALA A 123 -12.07 10.79 -5.48
N LEU A 124 -12.08 11.30 -4.25
CA LEU A 124 -11.94 12.73 -3.99
C LEU A 124 -10.60 13.28 -4.52
N ARG A 125 -9.48 12.64 -4.24
CA ARG A 125 -8.15 13.07 -4.71
C ARG A 125 -8.03 13.02 -6.24
N MET A 126 -8.61 11.99 -6.84
CA MET A 126 -8.61 11.77 -8.29
C MET A 126 -9.64 12.65 -9.01
N ASN A 127 -10.53 13.31 -8.29
CA ASN A 127 -11.69 14.03 -8.85
C ASN A 127 -12.52 13.12 -9.79
N GLU A 128 -12.81 11.91 -9.29
CA GLU A 128 -13.57 10.86 -9.98
C GLU A 128 -14.88 10.55 -9.24
N GLY A 129 -15.75 9.76 -9.84
CA GLY A 129 -16.99 9.29 -9.26
C GLY A 129 -16.81 8.38 -8.04
N ALA A 130 -17.87 8.16 -7.28
CA ALA A 130 -17.87 7.32 -6.08
C ALA A 130 -17.51 5.84 -6.37
N ASP A 131 -17.60 5.42 -7.62
CA ASP A 131 -17.22 4.10 -8.12
C ASP A 131 -15.71 3.92 -8.32
N PHE A 132 -14.95 5.02 -8.36
CA PHE A 132 -13.52 4.97 -8.66
C PHE A 132 -12.71 4.07 -7.72
N PRO A 133 -12.94 4.04 -6.38
CA PRO A 133 -12.23 3.09 -5.51
C PRO A 133 -12.45 1.62 -5.90
N GLN A 134 -13.64 1.27 -6.36
CA GLN A 134 -13.92 -0.09 -6.83
C GLN A 134 -13.17 -0.36 -8.15
N ARG A 135 -13.25 0.54 -9.13
CA ARG A 135 -12.49 0.42 -10.39
C ARG A 135 -10.99 0.31 -10.14
N PHE A 136 -10.48 1.08 -9.18
CA PHE A 136 -9.08 1.02 -8.76
C PHE A 136 -8.74 -0.34 -8.15
N GLN A 137 -9.60 -0.87 -7.27
CA GLN A 137 -9.44 -2.18 -6.66
C GLN A 137 -9.47 -3.30 -7.70
N ASP A 138 -10.43 -3.28 -8.62
CA ASP A 138 -10.60 -4.30 -9.67
C ASP A 138 -9.43 -4.31 -10.67
N SER A 139 -8.72 -3.18 -10.80
CA SER A 139 -7.53 -3.10 -11.64
C SER A 139 -6.35 -3.95 -11.14
N GLY A 140 -6.34 -4.32 -9.85
CA GLY A 140 -5.22 -4.99 -9.20
C GLY A 140 -3.98 -4.10 -8.97
N ARG A 141 -4.01 -2.83 -9.43
CA ARG A 141 -2.89 -1.87 -9.37
C ARG A 141 -2.98 -1.01 -8.11
N LEU A 142 -2.78 -1.65 -6.97
CA LEU A 142 -3.10 -1.05 -5.67
C LEU A 142 -1.91 -0.39 -5.00
N GLY A 143 -0.68 -0.76 -5.40
CA GLY A 143 0.51 -0.45 -4.63
C GLY A 143 0.54 -1.21 -3.29
N PHE A 144 1.53 -0.95 -2.49
CA PHE A 144 1.74 -1.69 -1.25
C PHE A 144 2.33 -0.83 -0.15
N TYR A 145 2.12 -1.25 1.08
CA TYR A 145 2.69 -0.64 2.26
C TYR A 145 4.01 -1.27 2.64
N LEU A 146 4.83 -0.44 3.29
CA LEU A 146 6.15 -0.77 3.80
C LEU A 146 6.22 -0.39 5.28
N ARG A 147 6.81 -1.31 6.07
CA ARG A 147 7.22 -1.07 7.45
C ARG A 147 8.65 -0.55 7.45
N VAL A 148 8.97 0.36 8.36
CA VAL A 148 10.34 0.88 8.53
C VAL A 148 11.09 -0.01 9.53
N ILE A 149 12.11 -0.70 9.06
CA ILE A 149 12.99 -1.54 9.89
C ILE A 149 14.15 -0.70 10.45
N GLU A 150 14.77 0.11 9.58
CA GLU A 150 15.79 1.09 9.97
C GLU A 150 15.39 2.46 9.44
N GLU A 151 15.41 3.45 10.31
CA GLU A 151 15.17 4.84 9.96
C GLU A 151 16.34 5.40 9.16
N GLY A 152 16.06 6.36 8.28
CA GLY A 152 17.11 6.99 7.50
C GLY A 152 16.58 8.02 6.53
N GLU A 153 17.48 8.73 5.87
CA GLU A 153 17.12 9.73 4.86
C GLU A 153 17.00 9.09 3.48
N ILE A 154 15.94 9.47 2.78
CA ILE A 154 15.64 9.07 1.40
C ILE A 154 15.40 10.30 0.52
N GLY A 155 15.57 10.16 -0.79
CA GLY A 155 15.29 11.24 -1.75
C GLY A 155 15.06 10.71 -3.15
N ALA A 156 14.43 11.52 -3.98
CA ALA A 156 14.24 11.20 -5.39
C ALA A 156 15.60 10.91 -6.05
N GLY A 157 15.65 9.82 -6.84
CA GLY A 157 16.86 9.33 -7.50
C GLY A 157 17.57 8.20 -6.75
N ASP A 158 17.24 7.92 -5.47
CA ASP A 158 17.81 6.79 -4.74
C ASP A 158 17.51 5.47 -5.44
N ALA A 159 18.48 4.56 -5.42
CA ALA A 159 18.26 3.17 -5.80
C ALA A 159 17.40 2.47 -4.74
N ILE A 160 16.54 1.54 -5.18
CA ILE A 160 15.82 0.61 -4.32
C ILE A 160 16.50 -0.74 -4.50
N GLU A 161 17.29 -1.14 -3.52
CA GLU A 161 18.15 -2.31 -3.58
C GLU A 161 17.59 -3.44 -2.71
N PRO A 162 17.36 -4.65 -3.24
CA PRO A 162 16.94 -5.78 -2.44
C PRO A 162 18.08 -6.18 -1.48
N VAL A 163 17.74 -6.33 -0.19
CA VAL A 163 18.69 -6.76 0.86
C VAL A 163 18.44 -8.22 1.20
N ASP A 164 17.16 -8.58 1.38
CA ASP A 164 16.72 -9.95 1.60
C ASP A 164 15.35 -10.14 0.97
N THR A 165 15.13 -11.31 0.37
CA THR A 165 13.89 -11.66 -0.28
C THR A 165 13.54 -13.12 0.06
N ASP A 166 12.40 -13.35 0.73
CA ASP A 166 11.89 -14.71 0.90
C ASP A 166 11.14 -15.15 -0.35
N GLY A 167 11.84 -15.80 -1.29
CA GLY A 167 11.26 -16.32 -2.52
C GLY A 167 10.10 -17.31 -2.33
N ARG A 168 9.80 -17.74 -1.10
CA ARG A 168 8.68 -18.63 -0.74
C ARG A 168 7.44 -17.87 -0.31
N SER A 169 7.59 -16.60 0.07
CA SER A 169 6.47 -15.75 0.45
C SER A 169 5.64 -15.36 -0.77
N VAL A 170 4.36 -15.07 -0.57
CA VAL A 170 3.45 -14.64 -1.64
C VAL A 170 3.82 -13.24 -2.14
N THR A 171 3.61 -13.00 -3.44
CA THR A 171 3.71 -11.65 -3.99
C THR A 171 2.52 -10.79 -3.56
N ILE A 172 2.67 -9.48 -3.65
CA ILE A 172 1.54 -8.56 -3.43
C ILE A 172 0.43 -8.83 -4.45
N ALA A 173 0.78 -9.15 -5.71
CA ALA A 173 -0.20 -9.49 -6.75
C ALA A 173 -0.97 -10.77 -6.42
N GLU A 174 -0.30 -11.82 -5.93
CA GLU A 174 -0.97 -13.04 -5.47
C GLU A 174 -1.92 -12.77 -4.31
N LEU A 175 -1.50 -11.96 -3.33
CA LEU A 175 -2.38 -11.59 -2.21
C LEU A 175 -3.60 -10.79 -2.70
N ILE A 176 -3.43 -9.85 -3.61
CA ILE A 176 -4.55 -9.11 -4.22
C ILE A 176 -5.49 -10.06 -4.95
N HIS A 177 -4.97 -11.00 -5.74
CA HIS A 177 -5.78 -11.97 -6.46
C HIS A 177 -6.61 -12.83 -5.49
N ILE A 178 -6.00 -13.36 -4.45
CA ILE A 178 -6.69 -14.15 -3.41
C ILE A 178 -7.77 -13.31 -2.72
N TYR A 179 -7.46 -12.07 -2.38
CA TYR A 179 -8.42 -11.16 -1.78
C TYR A 179 -9.64 -10.86 -2.66
N LEU A 180 -9.44 -10.73 -3.97
CA LEU A 180 -10.53 -10.41 -4.91
C LEU A 180 -11.33 -11.63 -5.35
N HIS A 181 -10.72 -12.82 -5.42
CA HIS A 181 -11.30 -13.95 -6.13
C HIS A 181 -11.35 -15.27 -5.34
N GLU A 182 -10.53 -15.44 -4.29
CA GLU A 182 -10.33 -16.72 -3.61
C GLU A 182 -10.56 -16.66 -2.08
N THR A 183 -11.36 -15.68 -1.60
CA THR A 183 -11.61 -15.52 -0.16
C THR A 183 -12.35 -16.68 0.50
N HIS A 184 -12.83 -17.67 -0.28
CA HIS A 184 -13.49 -18.89 0.18
C HIS A 184 -12.63 -20.13 0.00
N ASP A 185 -11.40 -20.02 -0.51
CA ASP A 185 -10.46 -21.13 -0.64
C ASP A 185 -9.51 -21.20 0.58
N PRO A 186 -9.68 -22.20 1.48
CA PRO A 186 -8.87 -22.31 2.68
C PRO A 186 -7.36 -22.47 2.39
N ASP A 187 -6.99 -23.15 1.30
CA ASP A 187 -5.58 -23.41 1.00
C ASP A 187 -4.86 -22.14 0.52
N SER A 188 -5.51 -21.33 -0.30
CA SER A 188 -5.01 -20.01 -0.69
C SER A 188 -4.86 -19.09 0.53
N LEU A 189 -5.86 -19.05 1.43
CA LEU A 189 -5.79 -18.26 2.65
C LEU A 189 -4.65 -18.71 3.59
N ARG A 190 -4.48 -20.02 3.81
CA ARG A 190 -3.37 -20.57 4.61
C ARG A 190 -2.01 -20.24 4.02
N ARG A 191 -1.88 -20.27 2.69
CA ARG A 191 -0.63 -19.91 2.00
C ARG A 191 -0.23 -18.47 2.29
N VAL A 192 -1.16 -17.52 2.24
CA VAL A 192 -0.88 -16.11 2.60
C VAL A 192 -0.54 -15.98 4.09
N LEU A 193 -1.33 -16.62 4.96
CA LEU A 193 -1.13 -16.57 6.42
C LEU A 193 0.20 -17.18 6.89
N ALA A 194 0.83 -18.02 6.07
CA ALA A 194 2.17 -18.54 6.32
C ALA A 194 3.26 -17.46 6.18
N SER A 195 2.97 -16.32 5.52
CA SER A 195 3.89 -15.18 5.43
C SER A 195 4.01 -14.49 6.78
N ARG A 196 5.18 -14.60 7.43
CA ARG A 196 5.41 -14.11 8.81
C ARG A 196 5.28 -12.60 8.93
N ASP A 197 5.70 -11.87 7.89
CA ASP A 197 5.80 -10.42 7.85
C ASP A 197 4.55 -9.73 7.30
N LEU A 198 3.47 -10.50 7.08
CA LEU A 198 2.16 -9.95 6.71
C LEU A 198 1.67 -8.98 7.79
N GLY A 199 1.20 -7.80 7.36
CA GLY A 199 0.68 -6.78 8.26
C GLY A 199 -0.48 -7.29 9.14
N ASP A 200 -0.50 -6.87 10.40
CA ASP A 200 -1.44 -7.37 11.41
C ASP A 200 -2.91 -7.22 10.99
N ALA A 201 -3.27 -6.10 10.38
CA ALA A 201 -4.66 -5.86 9.94
C ALA A 201 -5.10 -6.87 8.87
N TRP A 202 -4.21 -7.21 7.93
CA TRP A 202 -4.48 -8.21 6.91
C TRP A 202 -4.50 -9.62 7.48
N ARG A 203 -3.61 -9.92 8.41
CA ARG A 203 -3.60 -11.21 9.12
C ARG A 203 -4.93 -11.46 9.80
N ILE A 204 -5.40 -10.53 10.63
CA ILE A 204 -6.69 -10.63 11.33
C ILE A 204 -7.86 -10.78 10.36
N TYR A 205 -7.82 -10.06 9.23
CA TYR A 205 -8.87 -10.16 8.21
C TYR A 205 -8.89 -11.54 7.56
N LEU A 206 -7.74 -12.07 7.13
CA LEU A 206 -7.64 -13.36 6.46
C LEU A 206 -7.91 -14.54 7.39
N GLU A 207 -7.53 -14.47 8.67
CA GLU A 207 -7.90 -15.45 9.69
C GLU A 207 -9.42 -15.57 9.82
N LYS A 208 -10.14 -14.45 9.86
CA LYS A 208 -11.61 -14.45 9.88
C LYS A 208 -12.23 -15.01 8.58
N MET A 209 -11.58 -14.83 7.44
CA MET A 209 -12.03 -15.45 6.19
C MET A 209 -11.80 -16.96 6.22
N LEU A 210 -10.64 -17.42 6.71
CA LEU A 210 -10.33 -18.84 6.86
C LEU A 210 -11.33 -19.53 7.79
N GLU A 211 -11.63 -18.94 8.95
CA GLU A 211 -12.66 -19.45 9.88
C GLU A 211 -14.03 -19.64 9.22
N LYS A 212 -14.39 -18.75 8.28
CA LYS A 212 -15.66 -18.85 7.54
C LYS A 212 -15.63 -19.86 6.40
N ALA A 213 -14.45 -20.06 5.80
CA ALA A 213 -14.26 -20.99 4.69
C ALA A 213 -14.11 -22.44 5.15
N GLU A 214 -13.69 -22.68 6.40
CA GLU A 214 -13.60 -24.02 6.99
C GLU A 214 -14.97 -24.50 7.45
N PRO A 215 -15.35 -25.75 7.13
CA PRO A 215 -16.60 -26.31 7.63
C PRO A 215 -16.53 -26.41 9.15
N THR A 216 -17.54 -25.89 9.83
CA THR A 216 -17.69 -26.05 11.29
C THR A 216 -17.71 -27.56 11.59
N PRO A 217 -16.87 -28.07 12.49
CA PRO A 217 -16.94 -29.49 12.87
C PRO A 217 -18.33 -29.76 13.38
N ASN A 218 -19.00 -30.76 12.76
CA ASN A 218 -20.35 -31.14 13.13
C ASN A 218 -20.32 -31.68 14.58
N PRO A 219 -21.05 -31.10 15.55
CA PRO A 219 -21.02 -31.53 16.95
C PRO A 219 -21.74 -32.83 17.21
N SER A 220 -22.00 -33.64 16.14
CA SER A 220 -22.70 -34.93 16.21
C SER A 220 -21.81 -36.03 15.64
N GLY A 221 -20.83 -36.49 16.40
CA GLY A 221 -20.08 -37.70 16.23
C GLY A 221 -20.07 -38.48 17.52
#